data_f16cf9bfc39c30185a23b00bd2021eb3
#
_entry.id   f16cf9bfc39c30185a23b00bd2021eb3
#
_cell.length_a   1.000
_cell.length_b   1.000
_cell.length_c   1.000
_cell.angle_alpha   90.00
_cell.angle_beta   90.00
_cell.angle_gamma   90.00
#
_symmetry.space_group_name_H-M   'P 1'
#
loop_
_entity.id
_entity.type
_entity.pdbx_description
1 polymer ?
#
loop_
_entity_poly.entity_id
_entity_poly.type
_entity_poly.pdbx_seq_one_letter_code
_entity_poly.pdbx_strand_id
1 'polypeptide(L)'
;LIDDGYCLFENVLTQPMLSRLRDVVAGLRESDTLVASKVHEMRSAMAHPLFADLISWSPVFDRLSSMGFENPTFTDGYIICKPPQSAPLFWHYDWFCWQDSRAHDVMPQQVFLMYYLTDTSVANGCLRVIPGSHQRHNVLHEHIGNPHSQKLSRAEDVDQLAFSIRPDEVDVPVRAGDVVVGDSRMLHAAHANKSSEWRTVITLWFQPDYASLPDRVKAQMVQKTQEI
;
A
#
# COMPACT_ATOMS: atom_id res chain seq x y z
N LEU A 1 -6.26 -12.62 -6.50
CA LEU A 1 -6.12 -11.23 -6.92
C LEU A 1 -7.30 -10.78 -7.81
N ILE A 2 -7.64 -11.53 -8.86
CA ILE A 2 -8.70 -11.14 -9.81
C ILE A 2 -10.06 -11.03 -9.14
N ASP A 3 -10.45 -11.99 -8.30
CA ASP A 3 -11.79 -12.02 -7.69
C ASP A 3 -11.91 -11.09 -6.49
N ASP A 4 -10.90 -11.09 -5.60
CA ASP A 4 -10.93 -10.37 -4.33
C ASP A 4 -10.23 -9.02 -4.37
N GLY A 5 -9.37 -8.78 -5.36
CA GLY A 5 -8.53 -7.58 -5.48
C GLY A 5 -7.20 -7.69 -4.73
N TYR A 6 -6.95 -8.75 -3.98
CA TYR A 6 -5.68 -8.97 -3.28
C TYR A 6 -5.33 -10.45 -3.14
N CYS A 7 -4.09 -10.73 -2.81
CA CYS A 7 -3.62 -12.04 -2.38
C CYS A 7 -2.46 -11.90 -1.39
N LEU A 8 -2.27 -12.91 -0.54
CA LEU A 8 -1.20 -12.99 0.43
C LEU A 8 -0.15 -14.02 -0.02
N PHE A 9 1.11 -13.62 -0.02
CA PHE A 9 2.25 -14.52 -0.16
C PHE A 9 3.02 -14.59 1.16
N GLU A 10 3.01 -15.77 1.77
CA GLU A 10 3.70 -15.98 3.03
C GLU A 10 5.20 -16.18 2.84
N ASN A 11 6.00 -15.71 3.80
CA ASN A 11 7.45 -15.93 3.92
C ASN A 11 8.25 -15.55 2.65
N VAL A 12 7.93 -14.42 2.05
CA VAL A 12 8.63 -13.92 0.84
C VAL A 12 9.98 -13.31 1.19
N LEU A 13 10.07 -12.58 2.30
CA LEU A 13 11.34 -12.03 2.78
C LEU A 13 12.09 -13.08 3.61
N THR A 14 13.34 -13.34 3.22
CA THR A 14 14.23 -14.16 4.06
C THR A 14 14.54 -13.43 5.37
N GLN A 15 14.85 -14.17 6.44
CA GLN A 15 15.22 -13.57 7.73
C GLN A 15 16.41 -12.59 7.64
N PRO A 16 17.47 -12.86 6.85
CA PRO A 16 18.53 -11.88 6.65
C PRO A 16 18.04 -10.58 5.99
N MET A 17 17.18 -10.67 4.94
CA MET A 17 16.64 -9.47 4.29
C MET A 17 15.72 -8.69 5.24
N LEU A 18 14.85 -9.39 5.96
CA LEU A 18 13.94 -8.79 6.94
C LEU A 18 14.72 -8.03 8.03
N SER A 19 15.81 -8.62 8.56
CA SER A 19 16.66 -7.96 9.54
C SER A 19 17.30 -6.70 8.99
N ARG A 20 17.94 -6.79 7.81
CA ARG A 20 18.57 -5.63 7.16
C ARG A 20 17.58 -4.48 6.90
N LEU A 21 16.36 -4.81 6.45
CA LEU A 21 15.32 -3.79 6.22
C LEU A 21 14.88 -3.12 7.52
N ARG A 22 14.72 -3.89 8.61
CA ARG A 22 14.40 -3.35 9.93
C ARG A 22 15.47 -2.39 10.44
N ASP A 23 16.74 -2.77 10.34
CA ASP A 23 17.88 -1.96 10.78
C ASP A 23 17.94 -0.63 10.00
N VAL A 24 17.78 -0.68 8.68
CA VAL A 24 17.76 0.52 7.85
C VAL A 24 16.57 1.43 8.20
N VAL A 25 15.38 0.86 8.36
CA VAL A 25 14.19 1.66 8.72
C VAL A 25 14.34 2.28 10.10
N ALA A 26 14.91 1.56 11.07
CA ALA A 26 15.19 2.11 12.40
C ALA A 26 16.14 3.31 12.31
N GLY A 27 17.25 3.20 11.59
CA GLY A 27 18.19 4.30 11.38
C GLY A 27 17.59 5.50 10.66
N LEU A 28 16.74 5.27 9.65
CA LEU A 28 16.03 6.35 8.96
C LEU A 28 15.02 7.09 9.87
N ARG A 29 14.41 6.41 10.84
CA ARG A 29 13.51 7.04 11.80
C ARG A 29 14.23 7.90 12.84
N GLU A 30 15.43 7.51 13.24
CA GLU A 30 16.23 8.25 14.21
C GLU A 30 16.86 9.52 13.61
N SER A 31 17.13 9.54 12.31
CA SER A 31 17.90 10.59 11.64
C SER A 31 17.15 11.89 11.34
N ASP A 32 15.83 11.93 11.54
CA ASP A 32 15.00 13.06 11.08
C ASP A 32 13.95 13.51 12.08
N THR A 33 13.82 14.83 12.19
CA THR A 33 12.69 15.48 12.86
C THR A 33 11.45 15.39 11.97
N LEU A 34 10.70 14.31 12.10
CA LEU A 34 9.50 14.05 11.32
C LEU A 34 8.37 15.01 11.69
N VAL A 35 7.66 15.50 10.68
CA VAL A 35 6.29 15.99 10.86
C VAL A 35 5.41 14.79 11.16
N ALA A 36 5.17 14.53 12.43
CA ALA A 36 4.36 13.40 12.89
C ALA A 36 2.94 13.53 12.34
N SER A 37 2.60 12.72 11.35
CA SER A 37 1.20 12.48 10.99
C SER A 37 0.54 11.67 12.12
N LYS A 38 -0.70 11.99 12.46
CA LYS A 38 -1.47 11.21 13.45
C LYS A 38 -1.80 9.80 12.97
N VAL A 39 -1.64 9.53 11.68
CA VAL A 39 -2.02 8.26 11.03
C VAL A 39 -0.80 7.37 10.79
N HIS A 40 0.22 7.90 10.12
CA HIS A 40 1.47 7.21 9.80
C HIS A 40 2.55 8.20 9.39
N GLU A 41 3.80 7.74 9.41
CA GLU A 41 4.94 8.43 8.82
C GLU A 41 5.28 7.76 7.50
N MET A 42 5.55 8.55 6.46
CA MET A 42 5.91 8.04 5.14
C MET A 42 7.27 8.59 4.71
N ARG A 43 8.09 7.73 4.12
CA ARG A 43 9.36 8.07 3.48
C ARG A 43 9.46 7.39 2.14
N SER A 44 10.08 8.05 1.17
CA SER A 44 10.36 7.42 -0.12
C SER A 44 11.18 6.14 0.07
N ALA A 45 10.82 5.07 -0.64
CA ALA A 45 11.63 3.86 -0.74
C ALA A 45 12.98 4.11 -1.44
N MET A 46 13.17 5.26 -2.10
CA MET A 46 14.46 5.65 -2.68
C MET A 46 15.43 6.27 -1.65
N ALA A 47 15.04 6.39 -0.38
CA ALA A 47 15.85 6.99 0.67
C ALA A 47 17.12 6.18 1.02
N HIS A 48 17.19 4.90 0.66
CA HIS A 48 18.35 4.06 0.94
C HIS A 48 18.57 2.98 -0.15
N PRO A 49 19.83 2.69 -0.55
CA PRO A 49 20.14 1.73 -1.63
C PRO A 49 19.60 0.31 -1.43
N LEU A 50 19.43 -0.15 -0.18
CA LEU A 50 18.86 -1.47 0.12
C LEU A 50 17.47 -1.68 -0.51
N PHE A 51 16.70 -0.61 -0.71
CA PHE A 51 15.39 -0.74 -1.33
C PHE A 51 15.45 -1.07 -2.82
N ALA A 52 16.58 -0.81 -3.50
CA ALA A 52 16.79 -1.30 -4.85
C ALA A 52 16.83 -2.84 -4.90
N ASP A 53 17.46 -3.48 -3.88
CA ASP A 53 17.45 -4.95 -3.74
C ASP A 53 16.02 -5.46 -3.52
N LEU A 54 15.19 -4.71 -2.76
CA LEU A 54 13.80 -5.07 -2.50
C LEU A 54 12.91 -4.87 -3.74
N ILE A 55 13.11 -3.78 -4.49
CA ILE A 55 12.38 -3.49 -5.73
C ILE A 55 12.61 -4.60 -6.77
N SER A 56 13.80 -5.20 -6.79
CA SER A 56 14.17 -6.30 -7.68
C SER A 56 14.16 -7.68 -7.01
N TRP A 57 13.44 -7.86 -5.90
CA TRP A 57 13.46 -9.08 -5.10
C TRP A 57 12.87 -10.28 -5.83
N SER A 58 13.73 -11.18 -6.33
CA SER A 58 13.33 -12.28 -7.20
C SER A 58 12.21 -13.19 -6.63
N PRO A 59 12.17 -13.53 -5.32
CA PRO A 59 11.11 -14.40 -4.83
C PRO A 59 9.68 -13.87 -5.01
N VAL A 60 9.49 -12.53 -5.07
CA VAL A 60 8.17 -11.96 -5.38
C VAL A 60 7.91 -11.92 -6.87
N PHE A 61 8.94 -11.68 -7.70
CA PHE A 61 8.79 -11.67 -9.16
C PHE A 61 8.44 -13.04 -9.71
N ASP A 62 8.98 -14.13 -9.15
CA ASP A 62 8.59 -15.50 -9.51
C ASP A 62 7.09 -15.73 -9.27
N ARG A 63 6.52 -15.15 -8.21
CA ARG A 63 5.09 -15.22 -7.90
C ARG A 63 4.26 -14.33 -8.82
N LEU A 64 4.74 -13.11 -9.10
CA LEU A 64 4.07 -12.20 -10.05
C LEU A 64 4.03 -12.80 -11.46
N SER A 65 5.13 -13.43 -11.91
CA SER A 65 5.17 -14.14 -13.19
C SER A 65 4.16 -15.29 -13.25
N SER A 66 4.01 -16.05 -12.16
CA SER A 66 2.99 -17.11 -12.08
C SER A 66 1.55 -16.59 -12.17
N MET A 67 1.32 -15.31 -11.94
CA MET A 67 0.04 -14.62 -12.12
C MET A 67 -0.10 -13.94 -13.49
N GLY A 68 0.89 -14.09 -14.39
CA GLY A 68 0.90 -13.48 -15.71
C GLY A 68 1.54 -12.08 -15.78
N PHE A 69 2.22 -11.63 -14.71
CA PHE A 69 2.94 -10.34 -14.68
C PHE A 69 4.43 -10.57 -14.96
N GLU A 70 4.76 -10.78 -16.22
CA GLU A 70 6.11 -11.20 -16.63
C GLU A 70 7.20 -10.13 -16.42
N ASN A 71 6.89 -8.85 -16.67
CA ASN A 71 7.85 -7.75 -16.61
C ASN A 71 7.24 -6.50 -15.96
N PRO A 72 6.80 -6.57 -14.70
CA PRO A 72 6.19 -5.42 -14.05
C PRO A 72 7.23 -4.30 -13.84
N THR A 73 6.82 -3.07 -14.15
CA THR A 73 7.67 -1.88 -14.01
C THR A 73 7.39 -1.20 -12.68
N PHE A 74 8.42 -1.01 -11.86
CA PHE A 74 8.34 -0.20 -10.64
C PHE A 74 8.12 1.28 -10.98
N THR A 75 7.23 1.94 -10.26
CA THR A 75 6.91 3.35 -10.49
C THR A 75 6.98 4.21 -9.25
N ASP A 76 6.73 3.67 -8.07
CA ASP A 76 6.79 4.42 -6.82
C ASP A 76 6.91 3.48 -5.61
N GLY A 77 7.29 4.02 -4.44
CA GLY A 77 7.36 3.23 -3.22
C GLY A 77 7.61 4.05 -1.96
N TYR A 78 7.02 3.59 -0.85
CA TYR A 78 7.14 4.23 0.46
C TYR A 78 7.39 3.22 1.58
N ILE A 79 8.22 3.64 2.53
CA ILE A 79 8.31 3.07 3.87
C ILE A 79 7.19 3.73 4.68
N ILE A 80 6.27 2.95 5.20
CA ILE A 80 5.11 3.43 5.95
C ILE A 80 5.21 2.90 7.38
N CYS A 81 5.51 3.81 8.31
CA CYS A 81 5.63 3.50 9.72
C CYS A 81 4.41 4.03 10.48
N LYS A 82 3.64 3.15 11.09
CA LYS A 82 2.48 3.50 11.89
C LYS A 82 2.89 3.61 13.35
N PRO A 83 2.87 4.82 13.96
CA PRO A 83 3.33 5.03 15.34
C PRO A 83 2.47 4.28 16.37
N PRO A 84 3.00 4.02 17.57
CA PRO A 84 2.17 3.67 18.72
C PRO A 84 1.02 4.66 18.91
N GLN A 85 -0.15 4.16 19.30
CA GLN A 85 -1.34 4.96 19.61
C GLN A 85 -1.78 5.89 18.46
N SER A 86 -1.58 5.47 17.21
CA SER A 86 -1.95 6.26 16.03
C SER A 86 -3.35 5.94 15.52
N ALA A 87 -3.97 6.93 14.88
CA ALA A 87 -5.31 6.85 14.31
C ALA A 87 -5.41 5.81 13.16
N PRO A 88 -6.62 5.34 12.81
CA PRO A 88 -6.80 4.48 11.64
C PRO A 88 -6.44 5.22 10.34
N LEU A 89 -6.05 4.47 9.32
CA LEU A 89 -5.98 4.98 7.96
C LEU A 89 -7.38 4.93 7.35
N PHE A 90 -7.75 5.97 6.62
CA PHE A 90 -9.04 6.07 5.93
C PHE A 90 -9.14 5.09 4.77
N TRP A 91 -10.37 4.79 4.36
CA TRP A 91 -10.67 4.05 3.13
C TRP A 91 -10.21 4.86 1.91
N HIS A 92 -9.46 4.24 1.02
CA HIS A 92 -8.97 4.82 -0.24
C HIS A 92 -8.67 3.72 -1.25
N TYR A 93 -8.38 4.14 -2.44
CA TYR A 93 -7.76 3.35 -3.50
C TYR A 93 -6.55 4.13 -4.04
N ASP A 94 -5.59 3.44 -4.62
CA ASP A 94 -4.35 4.05 -5.13
C ASP A 94 -4.44 4.40 -6.61
N TRP A 95 -5.38 3.80 -7.34
CA TRP A 95 -5.60 4.08 -8.75
C TRP A 95 -6.31 5.42 -8.94
N PHE A 96 -5.78 6.28 -9.81
CA PHE A 96 -6.30 7.64 -10.04
C PHE A 96 -6.76 7.90 -11.48
N CYS A 97 -6.49 6.97 -12.44
CA CYS A 97 -6.85 7.14 -13.86
C CYS A 97 -8.22 6.53 -14.19
N TRP A 98 -9.25 6.76 -13.38
CA TRP A 98 -10.59 6.22 -13.57
C TRP A 98 -11.29 6.66 -14.87
N GLN A 99 -10.82 7.76 -15.49
CA GLN A 99 -11.32 8.23 -16.78
C GLN A 99 -10.79 7.42 -17.97
N ASP A 100 -9.80 6.58 -17.77
CA ASP A 100 -9.28 5.68 -18.79
C ASP A 100 -10.10 4.39 -18.84
N SER A 101 -10.44 3.91 -20.05
CA SER A 101 -11.22 2.68 -20.21
C SER A 101 -10.57 1.46 -19.58
N ARG A 102 -9.24 1.41 -19.49
CA ARG A 102 -8.48 0.33 -18.85
C ARG A 102 -8.70 0.23 -17.34
N ALA A 103 -9.23 1.30 -16.72
CA ALA A 103 -9.64 1.23 -15.32
C ALA A 103 -10.72 0.16 -15.07
N HIS A 104 -11.37 -0.32 -16.11
CA HIS A 104 -12.43 -1.33 -16.05
C HIS A 104 -11.99 -2.70 -16.60
N ASP A 105 -10.71 -2.86 -16.97
CA ASP A 105 -10.18 -4.15 -17.40
C ASP A 105 -10.15 -5.15 -16.23
N VAL A 106 -10.29 -6.44 -16.55
CA VAL A 106 -10.19 -7.50 -15.53
C VAL A 106 -8.82 -7.52 -14.88
N MET A 107 -7.76 -7.40 -15.70
CA MET A 107 -6.39 -7.34 -15.18
C MET A 107 -6.06 -5.96 -14.63
N PRO A 108 -5.40 -5.87 -13.46
CA PRO A 108 -5.01 -4.60 -12.89
C PRO A 108 -3.98 -3.88 -13.76
N GLN A 109 -4.13 -2.56 -13.89
CA GLN A 109 -3.16 -1.71 -14.56
C GLN A 109 -2.02 -1.28 -13.62
N GLN A 110 -2.26 -1.35 -12.32
CA GLN A 110 -1.30 -1.11 -11.27
C GLN A 110 -1.59 -2.05 -10.10
N VAL A 111 -0.53 -2.60 -9.52
CA VAL A 111 -0.60 -3.37 -8.28
C VAL A 111 0.29 -2.73 -7.23
N PHE A 112 -0.11 -2.83 -5.97
CA PHE A 112 0.77 -2.55 -4.85
C PHE A 112 1.29 -3.85 -4.24
N LEU A 113 2.53 -3.83 -3.76
CA LEU A 113 3.18 -4.89 -3.02
C LEU A 113 3.51 -4.36 -1.62
N MET A 114 2.85 -4.88 -0.61
CA MET A 114 3.07 -4.51 0.79
C MET A 114 3.96 -5.54 1.48
N TYR A 115 5.23 -5.20 1.69
CA TYR A 115 6.21 -6.02 2.42
C TYR A 115 6.14 -5.70 3.91
N TYR A 116 5.67 -6.62 4.71
CA TYR A 116 5.50 -6.40 6.14
C TYR A 116 6.77 -6.69 6.93
N LEU A 117 7.24 -5.70 7.68
CA LEU A 117 8.42 -5.86 8.55
C LEU A 117 8.04 -6.22 9.99
N THR A 118 6.76 -6.12 10.34
CA THR A 118 6.21 -6.47 11.66
C THR A 118 5.00 -7.35 11.49
N ASP A 119 4.74 -8.23 12.46
CA ASP A 119 3.47 -8.93 12.55
C ASP A 119 2.33 -7.93 12.72
N THR A 120 1.18 -8.19 12.09
CA THR A 120 0.03 -7.30 12.18
C THR A 120 -1.22 -8.00 12.69
N SER A 121 -2.05 -7.22 13.37
CA SER A 121 -3.35 -7.59 13.90
C SER A 121 -4.27 -6.37 13.94
N VAL A 122 -5.53 -6.57 14.26
CA VAL A 122 -6.47 -5.48 14.52
C VAL A 122 -5.95 -4.51 15.58
N ALA A 123 -5.22 -5.03 16.58
CA ALA A 123 -4.72 -4.21 17.70
C ALA A 123 -3.57 -3.27 17.31
N ASN A 124 -2.77 -3.61 16.30
CA ASN A 124 -1.61 -2.80 15.90
C ASN A 124 -1.69 -2.25 14.47
N GLY A 125 -2.89 -2.25 13.86
CA GLY A 125 -3.12 -1.57 12.60
C GLY A 125 -2.93 -2.43 11.36
N CYS A 126 -3.47 -3.68 11.33
CA CYS A 126 -3.48 -4.49 10.12
C CYS A 126 -4.28 -3.84 9.00
N LEU A 127 -4.03 -4.30 7.79
CA LEU A 127 -4.75 -3.92 6.58
C LEU A 127 -6.22 -4.33 6.69
N ARG A 128 -7.10 -3.49 6.17
CA ARG A 128 -8.53 -3.73 5.94
C ARG A 128 -8.78 -3.59 4.45
N VAL A 129 -9.55 -4.49 3.87
CA VAL A 129 -9.90 -4.47 2.45
C VAL A 129 -11.39 -4.68 2.26
N ILE A 130 -11.94 -4.20 1.15
CA ILE A 130 -13.28 -4.58 0.69
C ILE A 130 -13.11 -5.47 -0.54
N PRO A 131 -13.20 -6.81 -0.38
CA PRO A 131 -12.96 -7.74 -1.48
C PRO A 131 -13.88 -7.48 -2.67
N GLY A 132 -13.30 -7.47 -3.86
CA GLY A 132 -14.01 -7.25 -5.12
C GLY A 132 -14.40 -5.80 -5.40
N SER A 133 -14.05 -4.83 -4.54
CA SER A 133 -14.35 -3.40 -4.76
C SER A 133 -13.59 -2.77 -5.93
N HIS A 134 -12.53 -3.41 -6.41
CA HIS A 134 -11.82 -3.01 -7.63
C HIS A 134 -12.62 -3.21 -8.92
N GLN A 135 -13.66 -4.06 -8.89
CA GLN A 135 -14.52 -4.36 -10.04
C GLN A 135 -16.00 -4.07 -9.77
N ARG A 136 -16.39 -3.96 -8.50
CA ARG A 136 -17.78 -3.71 -8.09
C ARG A 136 -17.92 -2.36 -7.43
N HIS A 137 -19.00 -1.66 -7.77
CA HIS A 137 -19.33 -0.39 -7.14
C HIS A 137 -19.53 -0.55 -5.63
N ASN A 138 -19.00 0.40 -4.86
CA ASN A 138 -19.20 0.54 -3.42
C ASN A 138 -19.54 2.00 -3.11
N VAL A 139 -20.37 2.25 -2.11
CA VAL A 139 -20.76 3.60 -1.69
C VAL A 139 -19.56 4.50 -1.39
N LEU A 140 -18.46 3.94 -0.94
CA LEU A 140 -17.22 4.69 -0.68
C LEU A 140 -16.65 5.34 -1.94
N HIS A 141 -16.82 4.76 -3.12
CA HIS A 141 -16.34 5.35 -4.38
C HIS A 141 -16.97 6.74 -4.66
N GLU A 142 -18.19 6.97 -4.18
CA GLU A 142 -18.89 8.25 -4.34
C GLU A 142 -18.47 9.28 -3.29
N HIS A 143 -18.00 8.83 -2.12
CA HIS A 143 -17.79 9.66 -0.95
C HIS A 143 -16.31 9.87 -0.60
N ILE A 144 -15.42 9.04 -1.14
CA ILE A 144 -13.98 9.25 -1.03
C ILE A 144 -13.60 10.31 -2.07
N GLY A 145 -13.50 11.54 -1.59
CA GLY A 145 -12.93 12.64 -2.37
C GLY A 145 -11.44 12.44 -2.63
N ASN A 146 -10.68 13.51 -2.78
CA ASN A 146 -9.22 13.40 -2.92
C ASN A 146 -8.63 12.69 -1.68
N PRO A 147 -8.12 11.43 -1.82
CA PRO A 147 -7.56 10.66 -0.71
C PRO A 147 -6.32 11.32 -0.09
N HIS A 148 -5.69 12.28 -0.79
CA HIS A 148 -4.55 13.05 -0.30
C HIS A 148 -4.95 14.36 0.37
N SER A 149 -6.24 14.56 0.71
CA SER A 149 -6.66 15.75 1.45
C SER A 149 -6.01 15.80 2.84
N GLN A 150 -5.56 16.99 3.25
CA GLN A 150 -4.95 17.16 4.58
C GLN A 150 -5.87 16.75 5.74
N LYS A 151 -7.18 16.88 5.58
CA LYS A 151 -8.16 16.48 6.61
C LYS A 151 -8.13 14.98 6.85
N LEU A 152 -8.07 14.17 5.79
CA LEU A 152 -7.99 12.71 5.89
C LEU A 152 -6.64 12.28 6.44
N SER A 153 -5.54 12.79 5.91
CA SER A 153 -4.19 12.43 6.36
C SER A 153 -3.89 12.81 7.81
N ARG A 154 -4.59 13.82 8.35
CA ARG A 154 -4.49 14.22 9.76
C ARG A 154 -5.50 13.54 10.67
N ALA A 155 -6.42 12.73 10.14
CA ALA A 155 -7.52 12.12 10.89
C ALA A 155 -8.25 13.15 11.79
N GLU A 156 -8.57 14.33 11.23
CA GLU A 156 -9.20 15.42 11.98
C GLU A 156 -10.61 15.06 12.46
N ASP A 157 -11.31 14.23 11.71
CA ASP A 157 -12.62 13.69 12.03
C ASP A 157 -12.68 12.21 11.65
N VAL A 158 -12.57 11.33 12.64
CA VAL A 158 -12.58 9.86 12.45
C VAL A 158 -14.00 9.28 12.42
N ASP A 159 -15.01 10.09 12.68
CA ASP A 159 -16.42 9.63 12.67
C ASP A 159 -17.05 9.69 11.26
N GLN A 160 -16.33 10.30 10.29
CA GLN A 160 -16.78 10.36 8.91
C GLN A 160 -16.71 8.99 8.21
N LEU A 161 -17.47 8.83 7.12
CA LEU A 161 -17.60 7.59 6.36
C LEU A 161 -16.25 6.98 5.93
N ALA A 162 -15.27 7.83 5.61
CA ALA A 162 -13.94 7.39 5.20
C ALA A 162 -13.16 6.59 6.27
N PHE A 163 -13.54 6.65 7.55
CA PHE A 163 -12.93 5.88 8.63
C PHE A 163 -13.87 4.79 9.19
N SER A 164 -15.10 4.70 8.68
CA SER A 164 -16.12 3.82 9.23
C SER A 164 -15.74 2.34 9.14
N ILE A 165 -16.27 1.55 10.07
CA ILE A 165 -16.29 0.09 9.96
C ILE A 165 -17.32 -0.28 8.91
N ARG A 166 -16.96 -1.18 8.00
CA ARG A 166 -17.82 -1.63 6.91
C ARG A 166 -18.26 -3.08 7.12
N PRO A 167 -19.51 -3.43 6.84
CA PRO A 167 -20.00 -4.80 7.00
C PRO A 167 -19.38 -5.78 5.97
N ASP A 168 -18.85 -5.26 4.88
CA ASP A 168 -18.26 -5.97 3.76
C ASP A 168 -16.71 -5.96 3.79
N GLU A 169 -16.10 -5.43 4.88
CA GLU A 169 -14.65 -5.42 5.02
C GLU A 169 -14.10 -6.75 5.54
N VAL A 170 -12.86 -7.00 5.20
CA VAL A 170 -12.07 -8.13 5.70
C VAL A 170 -10.76 -7.60 6.29
N ASP A 171 -10.43 -8.05 7.50
CA ASP A 171 -9.15 -7.82 8.11
C ASP A 171 -8.09 -8.76 7.52
N VAL A 172 -6.91 -8.23 7.21
CA VAL A 172 -5.79 -8.98 6.65
C VAL A 172 -4.60 -8.93 7.63
N PRO A 173 -4.62 -9.74 8.70
CA PRO A 173 -3.46 -9.88 9.57
C PRO A 173 -2.38 -10.68 8.85
N VAL A 174 -1.12 -10.27 8.99
CA VAL A 174 0.04 -10.88 8.32
C VAL A 174 1.20 -11.02 9.28
N ARG A 175 2.16 -11.88 8.95
CA ARG A 175 3.42 -12.03 9.65
C ARG A 175 4.52 -11.20 9.00
N ALA A 176 5.52 -10.86 9.78
CA ALA A 176 6.72 -10.22 9.26
C ALA A 176 7.41 -11.14 8.25
N GLY A 177 7.71 -10.59 7.08
CA GLY A 177 8.24 -11.35 5.94
C GLY A 177 7.20 -11.72 4.88
N ASP A 178 5.91 -11.57 5.19
CA ASP A 178 4.83 -11.76 4.22
C ASP A 178 4.70 -10.55 3.30
N VAL A 179 4.06 -10.79 2.14
CA VAL A 179 3.74 -9.76 1.15
C VAL A 179 2.26 -9.85 0.77
N VAL A 180 1.55 -8.75 0.90
CA VAL A 180 0.22 -8.60 0.29
C VAL A 180 0.39 -7.93 -1.07
N VAL A 181 -0.13 -8.57 -2.11
CA VAL A 181 -0.27 -7.98 -3.45
C VAL A 181 -1.72 -7.57 -3.63
N GLY A 182 -1.95 -6.32 -4.00
CA GLY A 182 -3.30 -5.79 -4.21
C GLY A 182 -3.44 -5.01 -5.51
N ASP A 183 -4.62 -5.08 -6.09
CA ASP A 183 -5.05 -4.21 -7.18
C ASP A 183 -5.21 -2.78 -6.65
N SER A 184 -4.54 -1.81 -7.27
CA SER A 184 -4.58 -0.42 -6.82
C SER A 184 -5.96 0.24 -6.89
N ARG A 185 -6.92 -0.38 -7.56
CA ARG A 185 -8.34 0.04 -7.61
C ARG A 185 -9.14 -0.42 -6.39
N MET A 186 -8.62 -1.41 -5.63
CA MET A 186 -9.33 -1.97 -4.48
C MET A 186 -9.39 -0.97 -3.33
N LEU A 187 -10.57 -0.83 -2.73
CA LEU A 187 -10.76 -0.08 -1.50
C LEU A 187 -10.03 -0.75 -0.35
N HIS A 188 -9.13 -0.01 0.27
CA HIS A 188 -8.38 -0.50 1.41
C HIS A 188 -8.16 0.60 2.47
N ALA A 189 -7.86 0.17 3.67
CA ALA A 189 -7.67 1.01 4.85
C ALA A 189 -6.73 0.28 5.84
N ALA A 190 -6.48 0.86 7.01
CA ALA A 190 -5.83 0.15 8.09
C ALA A 190 -6.42 0.51 9.44
N HIS A 191 -6.44 -0.44 10.36
CA HIS A 191 -6.84 -0.19 11.74
C HIS A 191 -5.92 0.82 12.44
N ALA A 192 -6.42 1.41 13.53
CA ALA A 192 -5.60 2.17 14.46
C ALA A 192 -4.49 1.28 15.05
N ASN A 193 -3.33 1.84 15.29
CA ASN A 193 -2.33 1.16 16.11
C ASN A 193 -2.54 1.52 17.59
N LYS A 194 -3.16 0.63 18.33
CA LYS A 194 -3.44 0.77 19.77
C LYS A 194 -2.34 0.15 20.64
N SER A 195 -1.29 -0.41 20.00
CA SER A 195 -0.16 -1.01 20.71
C SER A 195 0.88 0.03 21.14
N SER A 196 1.89 -0.42 21.88
CA SER A 196 3.08 0.36 22.24
C SER A 196 4.20 0.29 21.20
N GLU A 197 4.03 -0.50 20.14
CA GLU A 197 5.08 -0.78 19.18
C GLU A 197 4.78 -0.13 17.81
N TRP A 198 5.82 0.15 17.05
CA TRP A 198 5.70 0.60 15.67
C TRP A 198 5.27 -0.55 14.75
N ARG A 199 4.35 -0.27 13.83
CA ARG A 199 3.99 -1.18 12.75
C ARG A 199 4.56 -0.65 11.44
N THR A 200 5.42 -1.42 10.79
CA THR A 200 6.13 -1.01 9.57
C THR A 200 5.78 -1.91 8.39
N VAL A 201 5.46 -1.27 7.28
CA VAL A 201 5.27 -1.89 5.96
C VAL A 201 6.00 -1.06 4.90
N ILE A 202 6.56 -1.73 3.89
CA ILE A 202 7.10 -1.07 2.71
C ILE A 202 6.13 -1.37 1.57
N THR A 203 5.54 -0.33 0.99
CA THR A 203 4.62 -0.46 -0.13
C THR A 203 5.31 0.00 -1.40
N LEU A 204 5.33 -0.87 -2.41
CA LEU A 204 5.90 -0.60 -3.74
C LEU A 204 4.80 -0.73 -4.79
N TRP A 205 4.72 0.21 -5.73
CA TRP A 205 3.76 0.16 -6.83
C TRP A 205 4.43 -0.27 -8.13
N PHE A 206 3.78 -1.21 -8.82
CA PHE A 206 4.22 -1.72 -10.10
C PHE A 206 3.08 -1.66 -11.12
N GLN A 207 3.44 -1.37 -12.38
CA GLN A 207 2.55 -1.54 -13.51
C GLN A 207 2.89 -2.85 -14.21
N PRO A 208 1.95 -3.81 -14.25
CA PRO A 208 2.16 -5.12 -14.89
C PRO A 208 2.57 -5.03 -16.36
N ASP A 209 2.02 -4.05 -17.08
CA ASP A 209 2.34 -3.79 -18.49
C ASP A 209 2.47 -2.29 -18.76
N TYR A 210 3.50 -1.67 -18.16
CA TYR A 210 3.75 -0.23 -18.30
C TYR A 210 3.90 0.21 -19.76
N ALA A 211 4.55 -0.62 -20.60
CA ALA A 211 4.82 -0.27 -21.98
C ALA A 211 3.54 -0.01 -22.79
N SER A 212 2.47 -0.76 -22.52
CA SER A 212 1.18 -0.64 -23.22
C SER A 212 0.27 0.48 -22.69
N LEU A 213 0.61 1.09 -21.56
CA LEU A 213 -0.20 2.17 -20.99
C LEU A 213 -0.20 3.40 -21.91
N PRO A 214 -1.34 4.09 -22.07
CA PRO A 214 -1.41 5.35 -22.79
C PRO A 214 -0.51 6.42 -22.17
N ASP A 215 0.07 7.30 -23.00
CA ASP A 215 0.96 8.36 -22.53
C ASP A 215 0.31 9.28 -21.49
N ARG A 216 -1.01 9.54 -21.61
CA ARG A 216 -1.78 10.32 -20.63
C ARG A 216 -1.80 9.68 -19.24
N VAL A 217 -1.80 8.33 -19.16
CA VAL A 217 -1.74 7.59 -17.90
C VAL A 217 -0.32 7.64 -17.34
N LYS A 218 0.69 7.39 -18.18
CA LYS A 218 2.10 7.50 -17.82
C LYS A 218 2.47 8.89 -17.28
N ALA A 219 1.97 9.94 -17.92
CA ALA A 219 2.22 11.34 -17.51
C ALA A 219 1.68 11.63 -16.11
N GLN A 220 0.54 11.07 -15.72
CA GLN A 220 -0.02 11.25 -14.38
C GLN A 220 0.80 10.54 -13.30
N MET A 221 1.43 9.40 -13.63
CA MET A 221 2.32 8.70 -12.71
C MET A 221 3.60 9.50 -12.43
N VAL A 222 4.17 10.13 -13.45
CA VAL A 222 5.36 10.99 -13.29
C VAL A 222 5.07 12.25 -12.48
N GLN A 223 3.90 12.88 -12.67
CA GLN A 223 3.51 14.07 -11.93
C GLN A 223 3.34 13.81 -10.44
N LYS A 224 2.82 12.65 -10.07
CA LYS A 224 2.62 12.27 -8.67
C LYS A 224 3.93 12.13 -7.91
N THR A 225 5.02 11.76 -8.57
CA THR A 225 6.36 11.64 -7.97
C THR A 225 7.07 12.99 -7.80
N GLN A 226 6.60 14.05 -8.43
CA GLN A 226 7.21 15.39 -8.35
C GLN A 226 6.61 16.28 -7.24
N GLU A 227 5.48 15.91 -6.67
CA GLU A 227 4.75 16.69 -5.65
C GLU A 227 5.06 16.29 -4.19
N ILE A 228 6.14 15.49 -3.96
CA ILE A 228 6.54 15.01 -2.63
C ILE A 228 7.84 15.71 -2.17
#